data_9ec97a2a0e50ac4b7d89be55ec00f6d5
#
_entry.id   9ec97a2a0e50ac4b7d89be55ec00f6d5
#
_cell.length_a   1.000
_cell.length_b   1.000
_cell.length_c   1.000
_cell.angle_alpha   90.00
_cell.angle_beta   90.00
_cell.angle_gamma   90.00
#
_symmetry.space_group_name_H-M   'P 1'
#
loop_
_entity.id
_entity.type
_entity.pdbx_description
1 polymer ?
#
loop_
_entity_poly.entity_id
_entity_poly.type
_entity_poly.pdbx_seq_one_letter_code
_entity_poly.pdbx_strand_id
1 'polypeptide(L)'
;PKKLRMWLLNHHVDFTVPAASTIGDILKREGLVPDKKRKRRTPGNRQPLTIISENNQVWSADFKGKFRLLSREYCHPFTLTDNHSRYLLSCRGTHRESEPFVRECLTDAFLEYGLPEVLRTDNGQPFAGTGIAGLSRLAVWLIKL
;
A
#
# COMPACT_ATOMS: atom_id res chain seq x y z
N PRO A 1 23.33 11.14 -0.42
CA PRO A 1 24.44 11.83 -1.11
C PRO A 1 23.97 13.00 -1.97
N LYS A 2 22.88 12.89 -2.78
CA LYS A 2 22.42 13.97 -3.67
C LYS A 2 22.11 15.28 -2.89
N LYS A 3 21.35 15.21 -1.80
CA LYS A 3 21.01 16.38 -0.96
C LYS A 3 22.28 17.01 -0.33
N LEU A 4 23.21 16.18 0.16
CA LEU A 4 24.46 16.66 0.72
C LEU A 4 25.32 17.37 -0.34
N ARG A 5 25.39 16.81 -1.56
CA ARG A 5 26.09 17.48 -2.66
C ARG A 5 25.51 18.86 -2.97
N MET A 6 24.18 18.97 -3.05
CA MET A 6 23.51 20.27 -3.27
C MET A 6 23.82 21.26 -2.14
N TRP A 7 23.79 20.79 -0.90
CA TRP A 7 24.14 21.64 0.25
C TRP A 7 25.57 22.14 0.18
N LEU A 8 26.55 21.25 -0.12
CA LEU A 8 27.96 21.60 -0.30
C LEU A 8 28.16 22.64 -1.41
N LEU A 9 27.49 22.48 -2.55
CA LEU A 9 27.57 23.44 -3.66
C LEU A 9 27.09 24.83 -3.28
N ASN A 10 26.13 24.93 -2.38
CA ASN A 10 25.53 26.20 -1.96
C ASN A 10 26.28 26.89 -0.82
N HIS A 11 27.08 26.14 -0.03
CA HIS A 11 27.70 26.66 1.19
C HIS A 11 29.25 26.63 1.18
N HIS A 12 29.83 25.90 0.26
CA HIS A 12 31.29 25.77 0.14
C HIS A 12 31.75 25.98 -1.30
N VAL A 13 32.23 27.19 -1.57
CA VAL A 13 32.68 27.61 -2.90
C VAL A 13 34.18 27.34 -3.10
N ASP A 14 34.89 27.01 -2.01
CA ASP A 14 36.37 26.99 -1.97
C ASP A 14 36.98 25.68 -2.47
N PHE A 15 36.19 24.66 -2.78
CA PHE A 15 36.69 23.39 -3.30
C PHE A 15 35.72 22.75 -4.32
N THR A 16 36.27 21.90 -5.18
CA THR A 16 35.48 21.16 -6.16
C THR A 16 34.66 20.07 -5.48
N VAL A 17 33.33 20.24 -5.42
CA VAL A 17 32.43 19.28 -4.79
C VAL A 17 32.33 18.01 -5.62
N PRO A 18 32.67 16.82 -5.05
CA PRO A 18 32.67 15.56 -5.77
C PRO A 18 31.29 15.16 -6.29
N ALA A 19 31.23 14.16 -7.18
CA ALA A 19 29.98 13.57 -7.64
C ALA A 19 29.22 12.92 -6.47
N ALA A 20 27.88 12.83 -6.57
CA ALA A 20 27.04 12.25 -5.52
C ALA A 20 27.38 10.78 -5.21
N SER A 21 27.87 10.01 -6.20
CA SER A 21 28.39 8.65 -6.03
C SER A 21 29.63 8.63 -5.12
N THR A 22 30.61 9.47 -5.43
CA THR A 22 31.84 9.59 -4.64
C THR A 22 31.56 9.99 -3.19
N ILE A 23 30.64 10.96 -2.98
CA ILE A 23 30.22 11.33 -1.62
C ILE A 23 29.58 10.12 -0.92
N GLY A 24 28.75 9.33 -1.63
CA GLY A 24 28.16 8.12 -1.09
C GLY A 24 29.20 7.07 -0.67
N ASP A 25 30.25 6.90 -1.45
CA ASP A 25 31.33 5.95 -1.17
C ASP A 25 32.21 6.41 0.01
N ILE A 26 32.52 7.71 0.09
CA ILE A 26 33.19 8.30 1.26
C ILE A 26 32.37 8.05 2.53
N LEU A 27 31.07 8.39 2.53
CA LEU A 27 30.21 8.20 3.68
C LEU A 27 30.14 6.73 4.15
N LYS A 28 30.14 5.77 3.21
CA LYS A 28 30.19 4.34 3.52
C LYS A 28 31.52 3.94 4.14
N ARG A 29 32.63 4.37 3.56
CA ARG A 29 33.98 4.08 4.04
C ARG A 29 34.22 4.60 5.45
N GLU A 30 33.71 5.79 5.76
CA GLU A 30 33.79 6.41 7.08
C GLU A 30 32.72 5.87 8.08
N GLY A 31 31.96 4.83 7.72
CA GLY A 31 30.97 4.22 8.61
C GLY A 31 29.73 5.10 8.93
N LEU A 32 29.57 6.22 8.21
CA LEU A 32 28.48 7.17 8.44
C LEU A 32 27.15 6.73 7.81
N VAL A 33 27.15 5.65 7.03
CA VAL A 33 25.95 5.04 6.47
C VAL A 33 25.71 3.71 7.18
N PRO A 34 24.64 3.56 7.94
CA PRO A 34 24.32 2.29 8.57
C PRO A 34 24.13 1.20 7.51
N ASP A 35 24.69 0.03 7.75
CA ASP A 35 24.46 -1.12 6.89
C ASP A 35 22.96 -1.37 6.74
N LYS A 36 22.49 -1.40 5.50
CA LYS A 36 21.12 -1.79 5.23
C LYS A 36 20.94 -3.24 5.67
N LYS A 37 20.37 -3.45 6.85
CA LYS A 37 19.90 -4.80 7.25
C LYS A 37 19.09 -5.35 6.08
N ARG A 38 19.57 -6.41 5.44
CA ARG A 38 18.82 -7.10 4.39
C ARG A 38 17.47 -7.46 5.00
N LYS A 39 16.42 -6.80 4.54
CA LYS A 39 15.05 -7.23 4.87
C LYS A 39 14.96 -8.70 4.44
N ARG A 40 14.68 -9.62 5.38
CA ARG A 40 14.34 -10.99 5.02
C ARG A 40 13.24 -10.89 3.96
N ARG A 41 13.55 -11.28 2.74
CA ARG A 41 12.52 -11.45 1.72
C ARG A 41 11.66 -12.62 2.19
N THR A 42 10.45 -12.34 2.62
CA THR A 42 9.44 -13.38 2.75
C THR A 42 9.33 -14.05 1.39
N PRO A 43 9.49 -15.38 1.29
CA PRO A 43 9.30 -16.06 0.02
C PRO A 43 7.92 -15.67 -0.51
N GLY A 44 7.87 -15.19 -1.76
CA GLY A 44 6.57 -14.91 -2.39
C GLY A 44 5.74 -16.20 -2.39
N ASN A 45 4.45 -16.08 -2.14
CA ASN A 45 3.54 -17.20 -2.29
C ASN A 45 3.66 -17.73 -3.73
N ARG A 46 4.20 -18.94 -3.89
CA ARG A 46 4.40 -19.58 -5.19
C ARG A 46 3.15 -20.30 -5.71
N GLN A 47 2.09 -20.31 -4.91
CA GLN A 47 0.83 -20.88 -5.39
C GLN A 47 0.23 -19.96 -6.46
N PRO A 48 -0.25 -20.50 -7.57
CA PRO A 48 -0.95 -19.72 -8.58
C PRO A 48 -2.17 -19.05 -7.93
N LEU A 49 -2.47 -17.84 -8.37
CA LEU A 49 -3.70 -17.17 -7.97
C LEU A 49 -4.89 -18.03 -8.41
N THR A 50 -5.96 -18.02 -7.60
CA THR A 50 -7.22 -18.69 -7.93
C THR A 50 -7.61 -18.41 -9.38
N ILE A 51 -7.88 -19.46 -10.16
CA ILE A 51 -8.45 -19.33 -11.49
C ILE A 51 -9.86 -18.78 -11.31
N ILE A 52 -10.18 -17.73 -12.03
CA ILE A 52 -11.45 -17.01 -11.90
C ILE A 52 -12.26 -17.34 -13.16
N SER A 53 -13.41 -17.99 -12.98
CA SER A 53 -14.26 -18.45 -14.07
C SER A 53 -15.60 -17.73 -14.15
N GLU A 54 -16.04 -17.12 -13.06
CA GLU A 54 -17.38 -16.54 -12.93
C GLU A 54 -17.37 -15.20 -12.19
N ASN A 55 -18.45 -14.43 -12.39
CA ASN A 55 -18.70 -13.21 -11.63
C ASN A 55 -18.93 -13.53 -10.16
N ASN A 56 -18.60 -12.60 -9.30
CA ASN A 56 -18.72 -12.72 -7.84
C ASN A 56 -17.86 -13.80 -7.18
N GLN A 57 -17.01 -14.48 -7.95
CA GLN A 57 -16.10 -15.47 -7.38
C GLN A 57 -14.96 -14.80 -6.60
N VAL A 58 -14.31 -13.80 -7.19
CA VAL A 58 -13.19 -13.12 -6.56
C VAL A 58 -13.32 -11.62 -6.73
N TRP A 59 -13.40 -10.90 -5.62
CA TRP A 59 -13.32 -9.44 -5.62
C TRP A 59 -11.95 -8.97 -5.13
N SER A 60 -11.51 -7.83 -5.64
CA SER A 60 -10.31 -7.14 -5.16
C SER A 60 -10.66 -5.79 -4.56
N ALA A 61 -10.20 -5.55 -3.34
CA ALA A 61 -10.34 -4.29 -2.64
C ALA A 61 -8.97 -3.65 -2.43
N ASP A 62 -8.86 -2.35 -2.73
CA ASP A 62 -7.60 -1.62 -2.69
C ASP A 62 -7.81 -0.12 -2.46
N PHE A 63 -6.89 0.51 -1.73
CA PHE A 63 -6.76 1.96 -1.70
C PHE A 63 -5.76 2.41 -2.76
N LYS A 64 -6.23 3.23 -3.70
CA LYS A 64 -5.34 3.85 -4.70
C LYS A 64 -4.53 4.97 -4.06
N GLY A 65 -3.45 5.37 -4.72
CA GLY A 65 -2.58 6.44 -4.21
C GLY A 65 -3.36 7.71 -3.86
N LYS A 66 -3.06 8.30 -2.71
CA LYS A 66 -3.70 9.53 -2.24
C LYS A 66 -3.33 10.74 -3.09
N PHE A 67 -4.29 11.64 -3.28
CA PHE A 67 -4.07 12.93 -3.93
C PHE A 67 -4.70 14.06 -3.12
N ARG A 68 -4.27 15.30 -3.41
CA ARG A 68 -4.80 16.50 -2.74
C ARG A 68 -6.00 17.05 -3.48
N LEU A 69 -7.05 17.35 -2.75
CA LEU A 69 -8.22 18.10 -3.22
C LEU A 69 -7.91 19.60 -3.27
N LEU A 70 -8.79 20.38 -3.91
CA LEU A 70 -8.72 21.85 -3.89
C LEU A 70 -8.84 22.43 -2.48
N SER A 71 -9.56 21.76 -1.58
CA SER A 71 -9.63 22.07 -0.13
C SER A 71 -8.33 21.85 0.64
N ARG A 72 -7.25 21.40 -0.03
CA ARG A 72 -5.95 21.00 0.54
C ARG A 72 -5.97 19.73 1.38
N GLU A 73 -7.11 19.08 1.55
CA GLU A 73 -7.24 17.79 2.20
C GLU A 73 -6.78 16.65 1.30
N TYR A 74 -6.40 15.52 1.89
CA TYR A 74 -6.07 14.32 1.12
C TYR A 74 -7.33 13.49 0.87
N CYS A 75 -7.47 13.00 -0.35
CA CYS A 75 -8.44 11.98 -0.71
C CYS A 75 -7.70 10.65 -0.90
N HIS A 76 -8.24 9.60 -0.29
CA HIS A 76 -7.81 8.21 -0.42
C HIS A 76 -8.91 7.45 -1.16
N PRO A 77 -8.79 7.22 -2.47
CA PRO A 77 -9.79 6.47 -3.22
C PRO A 77 -9.74 4.99 -2.85
N PHE A 78 -10.86 4.47 -2.39
CA PHE A 78 -11.10 3.05 -2.22
C PHE A 78 -11.79 2.50 -3.45
N THR A 79 -11.35 1.37 -3.94
CA THR A 79 -11.96 0.66 -5.07
C THR A 79 -12.24 -0.78 -4.72
N LEU A 80 -13.38 -1.27 -5.14
CA LEU A 80 -13.79 -2.66 -5.07
C LEU A 80 -14.17 -3.13 -6.46
N THR A 81 -13.53 -4.17 -6.95
CA THR A 81 -13.68 -4.64 -8.35
C THR A 81 -13.90 -6.14 -8.37
N ASP A 82 -14.86 -6.59 -9.17
CA ASP A 82 -14.98 -8.00 -9.53
C ASP A 82 -13.89 -8.39 -10.52
N ASN A 83 -13.15 -9.44 -10.23
CA ASN A 83 -11.97 -9.80 -11.00
C ASN A 83 -12.27 -10.54 -12.31
N HIS A 84 -13.47 -11.12 -12.45
CA HIS A 84 -13.90 -11.76 -13.68
C HIS A 84 -14.40 -10.73 -14.69
N SER A 85 -15.46 -10.01 -14.35
CA SER A 85 -16.08 -9.02 -15.24
C SER A 85 -15.30 -7.72 -15.37
N ARG A 86 -14.37 -7.45 -14.43
CA ARG A 86 -13.69 -6.16 -14.28
C ARG A 86 -14.63 -5.01 -13.88
N TYR A 87 -15.85 -5.33 -13.48
CA TYR A 87 -16.82 -4.35 -13.05
C TYR A 87 -16.37 -3.67 -11.74
N LEU A 88 -16.51 -2.36 -11.69
CA LEU A 88 -16.18 -1.55 -10.52
C LEU A 88 -17.40 -1.50 -9.59
N LEU A 89 -17.41 -2.37 -8.58
CA LEU A 89 -18.49 -2.52 -7.62
C LEU A 89 -18.62 -1.32 -6.67
N SER A 90 -17.49 -0.72 -6.30
CA SER A 90 -17.45 0.49 -5.47
C SER A 90 -16.25 1.33 -5.80
N CYS A 91 -16.45 2.66 -5.86
CA CYS A 91 -15.39 3.66 -5.95
C CYS A 91 -15.74 4.84 -5.05
N ARG A 92 -15.16 4.90 -3.86
CA ARG A 92 -15.49 5.93 -2.85
C ARG A 92 -14.23 6.59 -2.32
N GLY A 93 -14.25 7.92 -2.20
CA GLY A 93 -13.17 8.69 -1.61
C GLY A 93 -13.35 8.83 -0.10
N THR A 94 -12.25 8.81 0.65
CA THR A 94 -12.23 9.10 2.08
C THR A 94 -11.03 9.98 2.44
N HIS A 95 -11.13 10.73 3.52
CA HIS A 95 -10.00 11.52 4.02
C HIS A 95 -8.96 10.66 4.77
N ARG A 96 -9.34 9.47 5.20
CA ARG A 96 -8.50 8.56 5.97
C ARG A 96 -8.83 7.11 5.68
N GLU A 97 -7.81 6.31 5.41
CA GLU A 97 -7.93 4.86 5.31
C GLU A 97 -8.30 4.29 6.69
N SER A 98 -9.50 3.74 6.81
CA SER A 98 -10.01 3.23 8.08
C SER A 98 -10.86 1.97 7.90
N GLU A 99 -10.82 1.08 8.88
CA GLU A 99 -11.61 -0.15 8.88
C GLU A 99 -13.13 0.12 8.84
N PRO A 100 -13.71 1.06 9.61
CA PRO A 100 -15.14 1.33 9.55
C PRO A 100 -15.62 1.75 8.15
N PHE A 101 -14.85 2.59 7.46
CA PHE A 101 -15.17 3.02 6.11
C PHE A 101 -15.14 1.85 5.10
N VAL A 102 -14.11 1.01 5.17
CA VAL A 102 -14.01 -0.18 4.28
C VAL A 102 -15.17 -1.14 4.56
N ARG A 103 -15.50 -1.35 5.83
CA ARG A 103 -16.63 -2.20 6.23
C ARG A 103 -17.95 -1.69 5.68
N GLU A 104 -18.20 -0.37 5.74
CA GLU A 104 -19.37 0.27 5.14
C GLU A 104 -19.43 -0.02 3.63
N CYS A 105 -18.34 0.28 2.90
CA CYS A 105 -18.27 0.03 1.45
C CYS A 105 -18.51 -1.44 1.08
N LEU A 106 -17.95 -2.37 1.85
CA LEU A 106 -18.13 -3.80 1.64
C LEU A 106 -19.57 -4.22 1.96
N THR A 107 -20.16 -3.70 3.04
CA THR A 107 -21.55 -4.01 3.41
C THR A 107 -22.51 -3.58 2.31
N ASP A 108 -22.36 -2.37 1.79
CA ASP A 108 -23.20 -1.85 0.69
C ASP A 108 -23.07 -2.75 -0.55
N ALA A 109 -21.82 -3.10 -0.92
CA ALA A 109 -21.60 -3.97 -2.07
C ALA A 109 -22.15 -5.40 -1.86
N PHE A 110 -22.04 -5.95 -0.65
CA PHE A 110 -22.59 -7.28 -0.34
C PHE A 110 -24.12 -7.30 -0.42
N LEU A 111 -24.77 -6.22 0.00
CA LEU A 111 -26.23 -6.09 -0.09
C LEU A 111 -26.71 -5.95 -1.54
N GLU A 112 -25.93 -5.31 -2.40
CA GLU A 112 -26.29 -5.05 -3.79
C GLU A 112 -25.94 -6.22 -4.72
N TYR A 113 -24.76 -6.81 -4.56
CA TYR A 113 -24.23 -7.81 -5.51
C TYR A 113 -24.07 -9.22 -4.93
N GLY A 114 -24.34 -9.41 -3.63
CA GLY A 114 -24.09 -10.65 -2.91
C GLY A 114 -22.65 -10.77 -2.38
N LEU A 115 -22.37 -11.87 -1.70
CA LEU A 115 -21.04 -12.15 -1.12
C LEU A 115 -20.14 -12.83 -2.16
N PRO A 116 -18.88 -12.38 -2.33
CA PRO A 116 -17.91 -13.12 -3.13
C PRO A 116 -17.41 -14.35 -2.37
N GLU A 117 -16.94 -15.36 -3.09
CA GLU A 117 -16.26 -16.51 -2.48
C GLU A 117 -14.91 -16.10 -1.87
N VAL A 118 -14.22 -15.15 -2.50
CA VAL A 118 -12.90 -14.69 -2.09
C VAL A 118 -12.80 -13.17 -2.19
N LEU A 119 -12.38 -12.54 -1.09
CA LEU A 119 -11.99 -11.13 -1.10
C LEU A 119 -10.46 -11.03 -1.06
N ARG A 120 -9.88 -10.46 -2.09
CA ARG A 120 -8.44 -10.25 -2.24
C ARG A 120 -8.09 -8.81 -1.88
N THR A 121 -7.13 -8.64 -0.96
CA THR A 121 -6.64 -7.33 -0.52
C THR A 121 -5.12 -7.31 -0.52
N ASP A 122 -4.53 -6.12 -0.43
CA ASP A 122 -3.11 -5.99 -0.12
C ASP A 122 -2.84 -6.25 1.38
N ASN A 123 -1.55 -6.23 1.76
CA ASN A 123 -1.14 -6.38 3.16
C ASN A 123 -1.02 -5.03 3.89
N GLY A 124 -1.62 -3.97 3.35
CA GLY A 124 -1.68 -2.65 3.98
C GLY A 124 -2.79 -2.53 5.02
N GLN A 125 -2.72 -1.47 5.83
CA GLN A 125 -3.87 -1.11 6.67
C GLN A 125 -5.00 -0.57 5.78
N PRO A 126 -6.28 -0.85 6.11
CA PRO A 126 -6.80 -1.56 7.29
C PRO A 126 -6.95 -3.09 7.09
N PHE A 127 -6.49 -3.64 5.98
CA PHE A 127 -6.71 -5.06 5.62
C PHE A 127 -5.85 -6.00 6.45
N ALA A 128 -4.55 -5.67 6.62
CA ALA A 128 -3.66 -6.43 7.47
C ALA A 128 -3.60 -5.85 8.90
N GLY A 129 -3.40 -6.71 9.88
CA GLY A 129 -3.29 -6.32 11.29
C GLY A 129 -2.07 -6.93 11.96
N THR A 130 -1.70 -6.35 13.09
CA THR A 130 -0.67 -6.88 14.01
C THR A 130 -1.27 -7.67 15.16
N GLY A 131 -2.58 -7.99 15.08
CA GLY A 131 -3.30 -8.72 16.10
C GLY A 131 -2.89 -10.20 16.20
N ILE A 132 -3.58 -10.95 17.05
CA ILE A 132 -3.37 -12.39 17.23
C ILE A 132 -3.50 -13.08 15.86
N ALA A 133 -2.54 -13.92 15.52
CA ALA A 133 -2.44 -14.59 14.21
C ALA A 133 -2.34 -13.65 12.99
N GLY A 134 -2.00 -12.36 13.17
CA GLY A 134 -1.91 -11.39 12.07
C GLY A 134 -3.25 -10.90 11.54
N LEU A 135 -4.37 -11.24 12.19
CA LEU A 135 -5.71 -10.85 11.76
C LEU A 135 -5.99 -9.39 12.09
N SER A 136 -6.54 -8.65 11.13
CA SER A 136 -7.12 -7.33 11.35
C SER A 136 -8.56 -7.46 11.90
N ARG A 137 -9.10 -6.35 12.46
CA ARG A 137 -10.52 -6.30 12.87
C ARG A 137 -11.45 -6.58 11.69
N LEU A 138 -11.08 -6.08 10.50
CA LEU A 138 -11.82 -6.34 9.27
C LEU A 138 -11.81 -7.83 8.91
N ALA A 139 -10.65 -8.50 9.01
CA ALA A 139 -10.54 -9.93 8.75
C ALA A 139 -11.41 -10.75 9.72
N VAL A 140 -11.41 -10.39 11.02
CA VAL A 140 -12.28 -11.04 12.01
C VAL A 140 -13.76 -10.83 11.71
N TRP A 141 -14.14 -9.65 11.23
CA TRP A 141 -15.51 -9.37 10.82
C TRP A 141 -15.91 -10.20 9.60
N LEU A 142 -15.06 -10.29 8.57
CA LEU A 142 -15.29 -11.10 7.37
C LEU A 142 -15.46 -12.60 7.67
N ILE A 143 -14.69 -13.13 8.64
CA ILE A 143 -14.79 -14.55 9.06
C ILE A 143 -16.14 -14.84 9.73
N LYS A 144 -16.82 -13.82 10.26
CA LYS A 144 -18.11 -13.97 10.97
C LYS A 144 -19.34 -13.82 10.06
N LEU A 145 -19.13 -13.46 8.79
CA LEU A 145 -20.20 -13.41 7.79
C LEU A 145 -20.52 -14.80 7.27
#